data_40ae2cd7ca62fad83172bac902f8404c
#
_entry.id   40ae2cd7ca62fad83172bac902f8404c
#
_cell.length_a   1.000
_cell.length_b   1.000
_cell.length_c   1.000
_cell.angle_alpha   90.00
_cell.angle_beta   90.00
_cell.angle_gamma   90.00
#
_symmetry.space_group_name_H-M   'P 1'
#
loop_
_entity.id
_entity.type
_entity.pdbx_description
1 polymer ?
#
loop_
_entity_poly.entity_id
_entity_poly.type
_entity_poly.pdbx_seq_one_letter_code
_entity_poly.pdbx_strand_id
1 'polypeptide(L)'
;MTIRLLTNIGRLWTGSEVWNNAAILTQGDRIAWVGPAAELPQSLPGVVDDIVDVDEVENLNGGLVTPGLIDAHTHPVYAGNRWAELAMRSGGSSANEIAAAGGGMASTVTVTRGTDPWTLCNGVRARLAEWLLGGTTTIEAKTGYHLTRDGELADVRLLRSLEGEVGMPRVHVTFLAANAVPPEYFGRRHDYVDAVGTWCADAAAAGADSVDVYCEEGRFTEREARWVLGAGRASGLLPRLHACGQSRTGAARLAAEMGCASADLLHEADEEDVIALATAGVATVLCPGTALGAGKMPPVRALLDKGVAVALGSDHAPGGNGITSMALVVSLAIGHFGMSVSEALRAATLGGAQALRTPDRGAMARGRYADIVAWDADHEGAFAWSYGLKPLRVWRGGEPALS
;
A
#
# COMPACT_ATOMS: atom_id res chain seq x y z
N MET A 1 -3.07 4.69 -29.55
CA MET A 1 -2.63 4.00 -28.32
C MET A 1 -1.35 3.28 -28.67
N THR A 2 -0.27 3.53 -27.92
CA THR A 2 1.03 2.91 -28.18
C THR A 2 0.95 1.40 -27.98
N ILE A 3 1.44 0.63 -28.98
CA ILE A 3 1.60 -0.81 -28.91
C ILE A 3 3.08 -1.09 -28.66
N ARG A 4 3.40 -1.67 -27.51
CA ARG A 4 4.79 -1.96 -27.10
C ARG A 4 4.99 -3.44 -26.88
N LEU A 5 6.08 -3.96 -27.41
CA LEU A 5 6.51 -5.35 -27.24
C LEU A 5 7.77 -5.38 -26.36
N LEU A 6 7.65 -5.97 -25.17
CA LEU A 6 8.77 -6.28 -24.29
C LEU A 6 9.27 -7.71 -24.59
N THR A 7 10.52 -7.83 -24.96
CA THR A 7 11.13 -9.10 -25.40
C THR A 7 12.33 -9.48 -24.54
N ASN A 8 12.82 -10.70 -24.73
CA ASN A 8 14.00 -11.22 -24.04
C ASN A 8 13.90 -11.07 -22.52
N ILE A 9 12.72 -11.42 -21.98
CA ILE A 9 12.48 -11.51 -20.55
C ILE A 9 12.99 -12.87 -20.09
N GLY A 10 14.10 -12.92 -19.37
CA GLY A 10 14.70 -14.16 -18.89
C GLY A 10 13.80 -14.87 -17.88
N ARG A 11 13.27 -14.10 -16.92
CA ARG A 11 12.35 -14.57 -15.87
C ARG A 11 11.21 -13.58 -15.68
N LEU A 12 9.99 -14.08 -15.76
CA LEU A 12 8.76 -13.31 -15.53
C LEU A 12 8.03 -13.86 -14.31
N TRP A 13 7.94 -13.08 -13.24
CA TRP A 13 7.00 -13.34 -12.15
C TRP A 13 5.60 -12.91 -12.58
N THR A 14 4.67 -13.85 -12.71
CA THR A 14 3.31 -13.56 -13.20
C THR A 14 2.37 -12.99 -12.13
N GLY A 15 2.77 -13.04 -10.86
CA GLY A 15 1.96 -12.79 -9.67
C GLY A 15 1.67 -14.08 -8.87
N SER A 16 1.85 -15.25 -9.48
CA SER A 16 1.65 -16.55 -8.84
C SER A 16 2.74 -17.57 -9.13
N GLU A 17 3.43 -17.44 -10.26
CA GLU A 17 4.47 -18.37 -10.72
C GLU A 17 5.52 -17.65 -11.56
N VAL A 18 6.62 -18.35 -11.88
CA VAL A 18 7.68 -17.82 -12.74
C VAL A 18 7.65 -18.52 -14.10
N TRP A 19 7.65 -17.73 -15.17
CA TRP A 19 7.88 -18.19 -16.54
C TRP A 19 9.29 -17.82 -17.01
N ASN A 20 9.93 -18.72 -17.75
CA ASN A 20 11.23 -18.47 -18.37
C ASN A 20 11.04 -18.08 -19.82
N ASN A 21 11.91 -17.20 -20.34
CA ASN A 21 11.90 -16.78 -21.75
C ASN A 21 10.51 -16.26 -22.20
N ALA A 22 10.02 -15.24 -21.53
CA ALA A 22 8.72 -14.65 -21.78
C ALA A 22 8.78 -13.41 -22.67
N ALA A 23 7.61 -13.01 -23.19
CA ALA A 23 7.39 -11.72 -23.82
C ALA A 23 6.04 -11.13 -23.35
N ILE A 24 5.90 -9.81 -23.44
CA ILE A 24 4.69 -9.06 -23.08
C ILE A 24 4.38 -8.08 -24.21
N LEU A 25 3.13 -8.10 -24.69
CA LEU A 25 2.59 -7.09 -25.59
C LEU A 25 1.60 -6.20 -24.84
N THR A 26 1.78 -4.90 -24.89
CA THR A 26 0.84 -3.91 -24.32
C THR A 26 0.16 -3.12 -25.41
N GLN A 27 -1.08 -2.67 -25.14
CA GLN A 27 -1.81 -1.71 -25.97
C GLN A 27 -2.36 -0.61 -25.07
N GLY A 28 -1.80 0.57 -25.20
CA GLY A 28 -2.07 1.66 -24.27
C GLY A 28 -1.78 1.20 -22.83
N ASP A 29 -2.75 1.35 -21.94
CA ASP A 29 -2.59 1.06 -20.52
C ASP A 29 -2.81 -0.41 -20.12
N ARG A 30 -3.04 -1.31 -21.08
CA ARG A 30 -3.39 -2.72 -20.83
C ARG A 30 -2.41 -3.72 -21.43
N ILE A 31 -2.29 -4.86 -20.75
CA ILE A 31 -1.62 -6.04 -21.30
C ILE A 31 -2.54 -6.67 -22.36
N ALA A 32 -2.10 -6.65 -23.61
CA ALA A 32 -2.82 -7.27 -24.72
C ALA A 32 -2.52 -8.77 -24.82
N TRP A 33 -1.25 -9.15 -24.57
CA TRP A 33 -0.80 -10.54 -24.53
C TRP A 33 0.41 -10.69 -23.61
N VAL A 34 0.54 -11.85 -22.98
CA VAL A 34 1.70 -12.26 -22.19
C VAL A 34 1.83 -13.77 -22.22
N GLY A 35 3.05 -14.29 -22.40
CA GLY A 35 3.31 -15.72 -22.46
C GLY A 35 4.77 -16.06 -22.75
N PRO A 36 5.08 -17.37 -22.92
CA PRO A 36 6.39 -17.80 -23.39
C PRO A 36 6.71 -17.15 -24.75
N ALA A 37 7.92 -16.64 -24.93
CA ALA A 37 8.29 -15.92 -26.16
C ALA A 37 8.13 -16.76 -27.44
N ALA A 38 8.26 -18.10 -27.33
CA ALA A 38 8.04 -19.02 -28.44
C ALA A 38 6.56 -19.11 -28.87
N GLU A 39 5.63 -18.67 -28.04
CA GLU A 39 4.19 -18.67 -28.29
C GLU A 39 3.67 -17.29 -28.71
N LEU A 40 4.57 -16.30 -28.90
CA LEU A 40 4.20 -14.98 -29.35
C LEU A 40 3.48 -15.06 -30.71
N PRO A 41 2.21 -14.61 -30.81
CA PRO A 41 1.45 -14.72 -32.04
C PRO A 41 2.01 -13.76 -33.10
N GLN A 42 1.98 -14.18 -34.39
CA GLN A 42 2.37 -13.32 -35.50
C GLN A 42 1.43 -12.14 -35.71
N SER A 43 0.17 -12.28 -35.32
CA SER A 43 -0.81 -11.21 -35.29
C SER A 43 -1.74 -11.35 -34.07
N LEU A 44 -2.30 -10.25 -33.63
CA LEU A 44 -3.29 -10.24 -32.56
C LEU A 44 -4.49 -9.37 -32.99
N PRO A 45 -5.61 -10.00 -33.44
CA PRO A 45 -6.75 -9.29 -33.98
C PRO A 45 -7.27 -8.19 -33.03
N GLY A 46 -7.46 -6.98 -33.57
CA GLY A 46 -7.88 -5.81 -32.81
C GLY A 46 -6.77 -5.12 -32.01
N VAL A 47 -5.53 -5.61 -32.10
CA VAL A 47 -4.34 -5.00 -31.48
C VAL A 47 -3.31 -4.66 -32.56
N VAL A 48 -2.83 -5.66 -33.30
CA VAL A 48 -1.82 -5.54 -34.35
C VAL A 48 -2.04 -6.60 -35.43
N ASP A 49 -1.96 -6.19 -36.69
CA ASP A 49 -2.15 -7.09 -37.86
C ASP A 49 -0.92 -7.97 -38.09
N ASP A 50 0.27 -7.41 -37.92
CA ASP A 50 1.54 -8.14 -37.88
C ASP A 50 2.37 -7.68 -36.66
N ILE A 51 2.95 -8.65 -35.95
CA ILE A 51 3.73 -8.37 -34.72
C ILE A 51 4.99 -7.54 -34.98
N VAL A 52 5.45 -7.46 -36.24
CA VAL A 52 6.57 -6.61 -36.63
C VAL A 52 6.18 -5.13 -36.75
N ASP A 53 4.90 -4.82 -36.80
CA ASP A 53 4.34 -3.47 -36.97
C ASP A 53 4.01 -2.79 -35.62
N VAL A 54 4.51 -3.34 -34.48
CA VAL A 54 4.36 -2.67 -33.18
C VAL A 54 5.11 -1.35 -33.16
N ASP A 55 4.55 -0.36 -32.42
CA ASP A 55 5.14 0.98 -32.36
C ASP A 55 6.52 0.99 -31.72
N GLU A 56 6.71 0.16 -30.67
CA GLU A 56 7.96 0.08 -29.92
C GLU A 56 8.32 -1.33 -29.53
N VAL A 57 9.59 -1.69 -29.71
CA VAL A 57 10.16 -2.97 -29.24
C VAL A 57 11.26 -2.69 -28.24
N GLU A 58 11.17 -3.29 -27.07
CA GLU A 58 12.15 -3.13 -26.01
C GLU A 58 12.73 -4.50 -25.59
N ASN A 59 14.07 -4.61 -25.64
CA ASN A 59 14.79 -5.80 -25.26
C ASN A 59 15.22 -5.68 -23.78
N LEU A 60 14.80 -6.62 -22.93
CA LEU A 60 15.08 -6.61 -21.48
C LEU A 60 16.31 -7.46 -21.11
N ASN A 61 17.11 -7.88 -22.11
CA ASN A 61 18.44 -8.48 -21.94
C ASN A 61 18.49 -9.70 -20.98
N GLY A 62 17.43 -10.49 -20.95
CA GLY A 62 17.36 -11.67 -20.07
C GLY A 62 17.02 -11.34 -18.61
N GLY A 63 16.64 -10.11 -18.30
CA GLY A 63 16.36 -9.66 -16.94
C GLY A 63 15.10 -10.24 -16.33
N LEU A 64 14.97 -10.01 -15.01
CA LEU A 64 13.78 -10.31 -14.21
C LEU A 64 12.71 -9.23 -14.42
N VAL A 65 11.48 -9.66 -14.67
CA VAL A 65 10.31 -8.78 -14.76
C VAL A 65 9.24 -9.23 -13.78
N THR A 66 8.56 -8.25 -13.16
CA THR A 66 7.42 -8.48 -12.27
C THR A 66 6.27 -7.54 -12.62
N PRO A 67 5.03 -7.83 -12.18
CA PRO A 67 4.02 -6.77 -12.05
C PRO A 67 4.57 -5.63 -11.21
N GLY A 68 4.08 -4.43 -11.42
CA GLY A 68 4.32 -3.33 -10.50
C GLY A 68 3.97 -3.73 -9.06
N LEU A 69 4.88 -3.41 -8.12
CA LEU A 69 4.64 -3.70 -6.72
C LEU A 69 3.51 -2.82 -6.19
N ILE A 70 2.80 -3.33 -5.18
CA ILE A 70 1.68 -2.66 -4.52
C ILE A 70 2.02 -2.46 -3.05
N ASP A 71 2.04 -1.21 -2.60
CA ASP A 71 2.13 -0.86 -1.18
C ASP A 71 0.71 -0.70 -0.62
N ALA A 72 0.28 -1.65 0.19
CA ALA A 72 -1.09 -1.73 0.64
C ALA A 72 -1.39 -0.95 1.93
N HIS A 73 -0.41 -0.18 2.47
CA HIS A 73 -0.57 0.58 3.71
C HIS A 73 0.47 1.68 3.84
N THR A 74 0.08 2.94 3.63
CA THR A 74 0.98 4.11 3.78
C THR A 74 0.26 5.34 4.31
N HIS A 75 1.05 6.29 4.90
CA HIS A 75 0.58 7.57 5.39
C HIS A 75 1.36 8.74 4.75
N PRO A 76 1.22 9.01 3.45
CA PRO A 76 2.08 9.96 2.74
C PRO A 76 1.72 11.43 2.99
N VAL A 77 0.52 11.73 3.52
CA VAL A 77 0.02 13.10 3.64
C VAL A 77 0.38 13.70 5.01
N TYR A 78 1.55 14.28 5.09
CA TYR A 78 2.03 15.00 6.27
C TYR A 78 3.11 16.02 5.90
N ALA A 79 3.36 16.98 6.80
CA ALA A 79 4.47 17.92 6.73
C ALA A 79 5.42 17.75 7.93
N GLY A 80 6.65 18.21 7.77
CA GLY A 80 7.69 18.10 8.78
C GLY A 80 8.30 16.70 8.91
N ASN A 81 9.04 16.50 9.98
CA ASN A 81 9.64 15.21 10.34
C ASN A 81 9.70 15.07 11.86
N ARG A 82 9.97 13.87 12.32
CA ARG A 82 10.09 13.52 13.75
C ARG A 82 11.45 12.90 14.06
N TRP A 83 12.51 13.29 13.35
CA TRP A 83 13.84 12.69 13.48
C TRP A 83 14.43 12.87 14.88
N ALA A 84 14.15 14.00 15.56
CA ALA A 84 14.60 14.22 16.93
C ALA A 84 14.07 13.15 17.91
N GLU A 85 12.88 12.59 17.64
CA GLU A 85 12.31 11.53 18.47
C GLU A 85 13.07 10.21 18.36
N LEU A 86 13.72 9.96 17.22
CA LEU A 86 14.52 8.73 17.03
C LEU A 86 15.67 8.66 18.06
N ALA A 87 16.35 9.79 18.30
CA ALA A 87 17.37 9.88 19.34
C ALA A 87 16.82 9.64 20.75
N MET A 88 15.63 10.19 21.04
CA MET A 88 14.96 9.98 22.34
C MET A 88 14.60 8.51 22.53
N ARG A 89 14.00 7.86 21.50
CA ARG A 89 13.64 6.43 21.54
C ARG A 89 14.89 5.54 21.72
N SER A 90 15.96 5.81 20.97
CA SER A 90 17.23 5.09 21.10
C SER A 90 17.86 5.27 22.48
N GLY A 91 17.60 6.41 23.14
CA GLY A 91 17.98 6.71 24.53
C GLY A 91 17.04 6.08 25.58
N GLY A 92 15.99 5.34 25.16
CA GLY A 92 15.05 4.66 26.05
C GLY A 92 13.86 5.50 26.52
N SER A 93 13.64 6.70 25.93
CA SER A 93 12.47 7.52 26.28
C SER A 93 11.17 6.84 25.90
N SER A 94 10.21 6.86 26.80
CA SER A 94 8.85 6.38 26.59
C SER A 94 8.06 7.30 25.64
N ALA A 95 6.97 6.77 25.08
CA ALA A 95 6.05 7.56 24.26
C ALA A 95 5.48 8.77 25.01
N ASN A 96 5.25 8.64 26.34
CA ASN A 96 4.75 9.73 27.18
C ASN A 96 5.79 10.84 27.37
N GLU A 97 7.07 10.49 27.56
CA GLU A 97 8.17 11.45 27.66
C GLU A 97 8.39 12.19 26.35
N ILE A 98 8.31 11.49 25.21
CA ILE A 98 8.38 12.10 23.89
C ILE A 98 7.19 13.06 23.68
N ALA A 99 5.98 12.66 24.05
CA ALA A 99 4.80 13.52 23.94
C ALA A 99 4.91 14.75 24.85
N ALA A 100 5.40 14.59 26.08
CA ALA A 100 5.65 15.70 27.02
C ALA A 100 6.70 16.68 26.51
N ALA A 101 7.67 16.22 25.72
CA ALA A 101 8.65 17.03 25.01
C ALA A 101 8.12 17.71 23.73
N GLY A 102 6.80 17.62 23.46
CA GLY A 102 6.16 18.20 22.28
C GLY A 102 6.25 17.36 21.01
N GLY A 103 6.65 16.09 21.12
CA GLY A 103 6.70 15.13 20.02
C GLY A 103 5.38 14.36 19.85
N GLY A 104 5.49 13.23 19.17
CA GLY A 104 4.36 12.33 18.92
C GLY A 104 3.45 12.80 17.77
N MET A 105 2.28 12.18 17.68
CA MET A 105 1.32 12.47 16.61
C MET A 105 0.84 13.92 16.64
N ALA A 106 0.68 14.52 17.84
CA ALA A 106 0.27 15.91 17.99
C ALA A 106 1.22 16.89 17.30
N SER A 107 2.53 16.61 17.33
CA SER A 107 3.54 17.38 16.60
C SER A 107 3.30 17.34 15.10
N THR A 108 3.10 16.16 14.52
CA THR A 108 2.79 16.01 13.10
C THR A 108 1.51 16.75 12.71
N VAL A 109 0.45 16.62 13.51
CA VAL A 109 -0.83 17.32 13.28
C VAL A 109 -0.62 18.85 13.28
N THR A 110 0.11 19.37 14.28
CA THR A 110 0.39 20.81 14.38
C THR A 110 1.16 21.32 13.16
N VAL A 111 2.22 20.61 12.76
CA VAL A 111 3.05 21.02 11.61
C VAL A 111 2.26 20.90 10.32
N THR A 112 1.50 19.82 10.12
CA THR A 112 0.70 19.62 8.89
C THR A 112 -0.36 20.70 8.74
N ARG A 113 -1.10 21.01 9.80
CA ARG A 113 -2.11 22.09 9.83
C ARG A 113 -1.51 23.48 9.59
N GLY A 114 -0.27 23.70 10.04
CA GLY A 114 0.44 24.98 9.88
C GLY A 114 1.17 25.15 8.55
N THR A 115 1.24 24.09 7.74
CA THR A 115 1.94 24.09 6.46
C THR A 115 1.01 24.59 5.36
N ASP A 116 1.49 25.49 4.51
CA ASP A 116 0.72 25.95 3.38
C ASP A 116 0.45 24.82 2.37
N PRO A 117 -0.67 24.89 1.63
CA PRO A 117 -1.10 23.82 0.72
C PRO A 117 -0.09 23.47 -0.38
N TRP A 118 0.67 24.45 -0.87
CA TRP A 118 1.66 24.24 -1.92
C TRP A 118 2.86 23.42 -1.41
N THR A 119 3.37 23.77 -0.25
CA THR A 119 4.48 23.06 0.41
C THR A 119 4.06 21.63 0.77
N LEU A 120 2.86 21.43 1.32
CA LEU A 120 2.32 20.11 1.61
C LEU A 120 2.20 19.26 0.33
N CYS A 121 1.61 19.82 -0.73
CA CYS A 121 1.45 19.16 -2.03
C CYS A 121 2.79 18.70 -2.59
N ASN A 122 3.81 19.56 -2.60
CA ASN A 122 5.15 19.21 -3.10
C ASN A 122 5.82 18.11 -2.26
N GLY A 123 5.65 18.14 -0.95
CA GLY A 123 6.14 17.08 -0.06
C GLY A 123 5.48 15.73 -0.34
N VAL A 124 4.15 15.70 -0.53
CA VAL A 124 3.42 14.49 -0.91
C VAL A 124 3.84 14.01 -2.29
N ARG A 125 3.89 14.91 -3.28
CA ARG A 125 4.33 14.59 -4.65
C ARG A 125 5.71 13.94 -4.68
N ALA A 126 6.68 14.50 -3.96
CA ALA A 126 8.03 13.96 -3.90
C ALA A 126 8.04 12.53 -3.35
N ARG A 127 7.29 12.28 -2.26
CA ARG A 127 7.16 10.92 -1.70
C ARG A 127 6.51 9.95 -2.69
N LEU A 128 5.40 10.34 -3.34
CA LEU A 128 4.73 9.48 -4.33
C LEU A 128 5.66 9.11 -5.50
N ALA A 129 6.45 10.06 -5.98
CA ALA A 129 7.42 9.81 -7.04
C ALA A 129 8.49 8.78 -6.63
N GLU A 130 8.96 8.82 -5.38
CA GLU A 130 9.92 7.83 -4.86
C GLU A 130 9.36 6.40 -4.91
N TRP A 131 8.07 6.19 -4.55
CA TRP A 131 7.43 4.87 -4.68
C TRP A 131 7.45 4.38 -6.12
N LEU A 132 7.04 5.22 -7.07
CA LEU A 132 7.01 4.82 -8.48
C LEU A 132 8.41 4.50 -9.01
N LEU A 133 9.40 5.35 -8.73
CA LEU A 133 10.79 5.12 -9.09
C LEU A 133 11.38 3.87 -8.43
N GLY A 134 10.87 3.46 -7.26
CA GLY A 134 11.20 2.22 -6.57
C GLY A 134 10.48 0.97 -7.10
N GLY A 135 9.69 1.09 -8.18
CA GLY A 135 8.95 -0.03 -8.78
C GLY A 135 7.57 -0.30 -8.16
N THR A 136 7.08 0.62 -7.32
CA THR A 136 5.74 0.54 -6.74
C THR A 136 4.76 1.34 -7.58
N THR A 137 3.91 0.66 -8.33
CA THR A 137 2.99 1.30 -9.28
C THR A 137 1.61 1.61 -8.70
N THR A 138 1.29 1.02 -7.55
CA THR A 138 0.05 1.29 -6.80
C THR A 138 0.36 1.43 -5.32
N ILE A 139 -0.20 2.46 -4.68
CA ILE A 139 -0.15 2.61 -3.22
C ILE A 139 -1.54 2.80 -2.64
N GLU A 140 -1.72 2.36 -1.42
CA GLU A 140 -2.80 2.82 -0.56
C GLU A 140 -2.29 3.99 0.26
N ALA A 141 -2.97 5.13 0.16
CA ALA A 141 -2.57 6.39 0.77
C ALA A 141 -3.63 6.89 1.74
N LYS A 142 -3.28 6.95 3.02
CA LYS A 142 -4.16 7.39 4.10
C LYS A 142 -4.03 8.90 4.33
N THR A 143 -5.16 9.54 4.62
CA THR A 143 -5.21 10.85 5.31
C THR A 143 -4.93 10.66 6.81
N GLY A 144 -5.26 11.62 7.67
CA GLY A 144 -5.27 11.39 9.13
C GLY A 144 -4.30 12.24 9.94
N TYR A 145 -3.78 13.34 9.35
CA TYR A 145 -2.97 14.30 10.10
C TYR A 145 -3.52 15.71 10.13
N HIS A 146 -4.62 15.99 9.44
CA HIS A 146 -5.38 17.24 9.69
C HIS A 146 -6.40 17.08 10.83
N LEU A 147 -7.05 15.93 10.93
CA LEU A 147 -8.05 15.59 11.96
C LEU A 147 -9.19 16.62 12.05
N THR A 148 -9.46 17.31 10.95
CA THR A 148 -10.60 18.24 10.77
C THR A 148 -11.30 17.89 9.47
N ARG A 149 -12.62 18.13 9.40
CA ARG A 149 -13.38 17.82 8.18
C ARG A 149 -12.74 18.41 6.92
N ASP A 150 -12.51 19.72 6.91
CA ASP A 150 -12.06 20.42 5.73
C ASP A 150 -10.62 20.03 5.33
N GLY A 151 -9.74 19.82 6.33
CA GLY A 151 -8.36 19.38 6.09
C GLY A 151 -8.28 17.95 5.54
N GLU A 152 -9.00 17.00 6.16
CA GLU A 152 -9.02 15.61 5.69
C GLU A 152 -9.62 15.48 4.27
N LEU A 153 -10.68 16.27 3.96
CA LEU A 153 -11.24 16.30 2.62
C LEU A 153 -10.32 16.97 1.59
N ALA A 154 -9.54 17.96 2.02
CA ALA A 154 -8.51 18.56 1.18
C ALA A 154 -7.41 17.55 0.85
N ASP A 155 -6.99 16.70 1.83
CA ASP A 155 -6.03 15.63 1.63
C ASP A 155 -6.53 14.56 0.64
N VAL A 156 -7.80 14.17 0.73
CA VAL A 156 -8.41 13.25 -0.26
C VAL A 156 -8.32 13.81 -1.66
N ARG A 157 -8.70 15.09 -1.85
CA ARG A 157 -8.65 15.76 -3.17
C ARG A 157 -7.22 15.92 -3.67
N LEU A 158 -6.27 16.22 -2.77
CA LEU A 158 -4.85 16.31 -3.09
C LEU A 158 -4.32 15.00 -3.67
N LEU A 159 -4.60 13.88 -3.01
CA LEU A 159 -4.18 12.55 -3.47
C LEU A 159 -4.77 12.20 -4.84
N ARG A 160 -6.05 12.51 -5.07
CA ARG A 160 -6.70 12.31 -6.37
C ARG A 160 -6.09 13.19 -7.47
N SER A 161 -5.76 14.43 -7.15
CA SER A 161 -5.10 15.33 -8.09
C SER A 161 -3.72 14.80 -8.50
N LEU A 162 -2.93 14.37 -7.52
CA LEU A 162 -1.59 13.85 -7.76
C LEU A 162 -1.58 12.54 -8.56
N GLU A 163 -2.56 11.63 -8.33
CA GLU A 163 -2.68 10.39 -9.11
C GLU A 163 -2.76 10.65 -10.62
N GLY A 164 -3.38 11.76 -11.03
CA GLY A 164 -3.51 12.17 -12.43
C GLY A 164 -2.24 12.72 -13.05
N GLU A 165 -1.21 13.03 -12.27
CA GLU A 165 0.05 13.59 -12.79
C GLU A 165 0.96 12.48 -13.35
N VAL A 166 1.75 12.84 -14.37
CA VAL A 166 2.81 11.96 -14.89
C VAL A 166 3.86 11.73 -13.82
N GLY A 167 4.38 10.51 -13.72
CA GLY A 167 5.41 10.17 -12.74
C GLY A 167 4.87 9.84 -11.34
N MET A 168 3.54 9.66 -11.19
CA MET A 168 2.91 9.27 -9.93
C MET A 168 2.39 7.82 -9.99
N PRO A 169 2.36 7.07 -8.87
CA PRO A 169 1.71 5.77 -8.80
C PRO A 169 0.18 5.91 -8.88
N ARG A 170 -0.52 4.81 -9.07
CA ARG A 170 -1.97 4.74 -8.80
C ARG A 170 -2.21 4.85 -7.31
N VAL A 171 -3.24 5.56 -6.91
CA VAL A 171 -3.52 5.83 -5.49
C VAL A 171 -4.88 5.27 -5.10
N HIS A 172 -4.89 4.36 -4.14
CA HIS A 172 -6.09 3.97 -3.41
C HIS A 172 -6.21 4.86 -2.17
N VAL A 173 -7.16 5.79 -2.18
CA VAL A 173 -7.26 6.81 -1.13
C VAL A 173 -8.09 6.29 0.04
N THR A 174 -7.50 6.31 1.23
CA THR A 174 -8.15 5.91 2.48
C THR A 174 -8.37 7.10 3.40
N PHE A 175 -9.63 7.37 3.72
CA PHE A 175 -10.02 8.37 4.71
C PHE A 175 -9.78 7.85 6.12
N LEU A 176 -8.85 8.47 6.86
CA LEU A 176 -8.44 8.05 8.21
C LEU A 176 -8.55 9.20 9.22
N ALA A 177 -9.64 9.97 9.23
CA ALA A 177 -9.84 10.98 10.29
C ALA A 177 -9.85 10.35 11.71
N ALA A 178 -10.25 9.07 11.82
CA ALA A 178 -10.16 8.31 13.07
C ALA A 178 -8.75 7.76 13.35
N ASN A 179 -7.70 8.55 13.12
CA ASN A 179 -6.31 8.26 13.48
C ASN A 179 -5.98 8.67 14.93
N ALA A 180 -6.48 9.82 15.35
CA ALA A 180 -6.39 10.31 16.73
C ALA A 180 -7.53 11.28 17.04
N VAL A 181 -7.80 11.53 18.33
CA VAL A 181 -8.69 12.60 18.76
C VAL A 181 -7.88 13.88 18.86
N PRO A 182 -8.23 14.94 18.12
CA PRO A 182 -7.48 16.18 18.14
C PRO A 182 -7.76 17.00 19.42
N PRO A 183 -6.84 17.92 19.81
CA PRO A 183 -6.94 18.66 21.08
C PRO A 183 -8.26 19.41 21.31
N GLU A 184 -8.84 19.94 20.26
CA GLU A 184 -10.13 20.67 20.31
C GLU A 184 -11.33 19.80 20.73
N TYR A 185 -11.15 18.48 20.70
CA TYR A 185 -12.15 17.50 21.16
C TYR A 185 -11.75 16.79 22.45
N PHE A 186 -10.69 17.22 23.16
CA PHE A 186 -10.36 16.66 24.46
C PHE A 186 -11.51 16.88 25.43
N GLY A 187 -11.94 15.81 26.13
CA GLY A 187 -13.13 15.78 26.97
C GLY A 187 -14.47 15.64 26.21
N ARG A 188 -14.45 15.70 24.89
CA ARG A 188 -15.64 15.53 24.02
C ARG A 188 -15.39 14.50 22.93
N ARG A 189 -14.75 13.41 23.30
CA ARG A 189 -14.35 12.32 22.35
C ARG A 189 -15.53 11.80 21.54
N HIS A 190 -16.69 11.65 22.18
CA HIS A 190 -17.89 11.15 21.51
C HIS A 190 -18.32 12.08 20.37
N ASP A 191 -18.29 13.40 20.60
CA ASP A 191 -18.64 14.38 19.56
C ASP A 191 -17.71 14.27 18.34
N TYR A 192 -16.40 13.95 18.57
CA TYR A 192 -15.46 13.72 17.47
C TYR A 192 -15.79 12.47 16.67
N VAL A 193 -16.06 11.36 17.35
CA VAL A 193 -16.40 10.09 16.71
C VAL A 193 -17.66 10.24 15.85
N ASP A 194 -18.68 10.92 16.37
CA ASP A 194 -19.92 11.20 15.65
C ASP A 194 -19.65 12.09 14.43
N ALA A 195 -18.83 13.14 14.61
CA ALA A 195 -18.45 14.03 13.52
C ALA A 195 -17.73 13.27 12.40
N VAL A 196 -16.72 12.43 12.72
CA VAL A 196 -15.99 11.61 11.74
C VAL A 196 -16.95 10.70 10.98
N GLY A 197 -17.92 10.07 11.66
CA GLY A 197 -18.95 9.25 10.99
C GLY A 197 -19.74 10.07 9.96
N THR A 198 -20.12 11.32 10.28
CA THR A 198 -20.82 12.18 9.31
C THR A 198 -19.95 12.63 8.15
N TRP A 199 -18.62 12.74 8.32
CA TRP A 199 -17.70 13.15 7.23
C TRP A 199 -17.45 12.05 6.19
N CYS A 200 -17.81 10.80 6.47
CA CYS A 200 -17.60 9.69 5.55
C CYS A 200 -18.29 9.90 4.19
N ALA A 201 -19.51 10.46 4.18
CA ALA A 201 -20.19 10.77 2.94
C ALA A 201 -19.47 11.84 2.11
N ASP A 202 -18.95 12.86 2.78
CA ASP A 202 -18.16 13.91 2.13
C ASP A 202 -16.82 13.37 1.61
N ALA A 203 -16.19 12.45 2.36
CA ALA A 203 -14.95 11.79 1.94
C ALA A 203 -15.16 10.94 0.69
N ALA A 204 -16.25 10.17 0.63
CA ALA A 204 -16.64 9.42 -0.56
C ALA A 204 -16.87 10.36 -1.77
N ALA A 205 -17.61 11.46 -1.56
CA ALA A 205 -17.85 12.46 -2.59
C ALA A 205 -16.57 13.20 -3.03
N ALA A 206 -15.58 13.34 -2.13
CA ALA A 206 -14.26 13.89 -2.46
C ALA A 206 -13.36 12.90 -3.23
N GLY A 207 -13.73 11.62 -3.28
CA GLY A 207 -13.04 10.59 -4.04
C GLY A 207 -12.26 9.58 -3.18
N ALA A 208 -12.53 9.46 -1.87
CA ALA A 208 -11.96 8.36 -1.08
C ALA A 208 -12.53 7.00 -1.55
N ASP A 209 -11.69 5.96 -1.53
CA ASP A 209 -12.08 4.57 -1.83
C ASP A 209 -12.42 3.80 -0.55
N SER A 210 -11.71 4.10 0.53
CA SER A 210 -11.80 3.38 1.79
C SER A 210 -11.96 4.31 2.97
N VAL A 211 -12.46 3.76 4.08
CA VAL A 211 -12.44 4.35 5.43
C VAL A 211 -11.66 3.43 6.35
N ASP A 212 -10.88 4.02 7.25
CA ASP A 212 -10.06 3.28 8.22
C ASP A 212 -10.17 3.90 9.61
N VAL A 213 -9.90 3.11 10.63
CA VAL A 213 -9.89 3.52 12.04
C VAL A 213 -8.67 2.92 12.73
N TYR A 214 -7.98 3.71 13.52
CA TYR A 214 -6.88 3.21 14.36
C TYR A 214 -7.45 2.63 15.68
N CYS A 215 -7.80 1.34 15.64
CA CYS A 215 -8.45 0.64 16.74
C CYS A 215 -7.41 -0.05 17.65
N GLU A 216 -6.92 0.68 18.64
CA GLU A 216 -5.88 0.26 19.57
C GLU A 216 -6.16 0.79 20.98
N GLU A 217 -5.52 0.21 21.99
CA GLU A 217 -5.56 0.75 23.35
C GLU A 217 -5.03 2.18 23.38
N GLY A 218 -5.79 3.08 24.03
CA GLY A 218 -5.47 4.51 24.03
C GLY A 218 -5.79 5.26 22.73
N ARG A 219 -6.29 4.56 21.69
CA ARG A 219 -6.80 5.11 20.43
C ARG A 219 -8.31 4.96 20.34
N PHE A 220 -8.85 4.43 19.25
CA PHE A 220 -10.30 4.19 19.13
C PHE A 220 -10.66 2.80 19.62
N THR A 221 -11.81 2.71 20.31
CA THR A 221 -12.37 1.45 20.80
C THR A 221 -13.09 0.70 19.66
N GLU A 222 -13.32 -0.60 19.82
CA GLU A 222 -14.10 -1.42 18.87
C GLU A 222 -15.50 -0.82 18.61
N ARG A 223 -16.15 -0.28 19.65
CA ARG A 223 -17.47 0.35 19.50
C ARG A 223 -17.39 1.59 18.60
N GLU A 224 -16.40 2.45 18.81
CA GLU A 224 -16.18 3.65 18.01
C GLU A 224 -15.78 3.29 16.57
N ALA A 225 -14.89 2.29 16.41
CA ALA A 225 -14.50 1.78 15.11
C ALA A 225 -15.71 1.21 14.34
N ARG A 226 -16.55 0.40 14.98
CA ARG A 226 -17.79 -0.12 14.39
C ARG A 226 -18.70 0.98 13.87
N TRP A 227 -18.85 2.07 14.63
CA TRP A 227 -19.66 3.21 14.24
C TRP A 227 -19.10 3.90 12.98
N VAL A 228 -17.82 4.29 12.99
CA VAL A 228 -17.16 5.00 11.87
C VAL A 228 -17.12 4.13 10.62
N LEU A 229 -16.71 2.86 10.75
CA LEU A 229 -16.66 1.93 9.61
C LEU A 229 -18.05 1.65 9.04
N GLY A 230 -19.08 1.58 9.92
CA GLY A 230 -20.49 1.44 9.49
C GLY A 230 -20.98 2.64 8.69
N ALA A 231 -20.68 3.85 9.13
CA ALA A 231 -21.00 5.10 8.43
C ALA A 231 -20.25 5.18 7.07
N GLY A 232 -18.95 4.81 7.06
CA GLY A 232 -18.19 4.74 5.82
C GLY A 232 -18.76 3.77 4.81
N ARG A 233 -19.11 2.55 5.24
CA ARG A 233 -19.76 1.56 4.38
C ARG A 233 -21.09 2.06 3.82
N ALA A 234 -21.91 2.70 4.66
CA ALA A 234 -23.18 3.28 4.22
C ALA A 234 -22.98 4.38 3.16
N SER A 235 -21.79 5.00 3.15
CA SER A 235 -21.38 6.01 2.17
C SER A 235 -20.66 5.43 0.93
N GLY A 236 -20.54 4.09 0.83
CA GLY A 236 -19.90 3.39 -0.29
C GLY A 236 -18.39 3.20 -0.15
N LEU A 237 -17.79 3.57 0.99
CA LEU A 237 -16.37 3.35 1.26
C LEU A 237 -16.11 1.90 1.68
N LEU A 238 -14.96 1.34 1.28
CA LEU A 238 -14.49 0.03 1.73
C LEU A 238 -13.92 0.16 3.15
N PRO A 239 -14.47 -0.56 4.16
CA PRO A 239 -13.91 -0.51 5.51
C PRO A 239 -12.57 -1.24 5.57
N ARG A 240 -11.60 -0.63 6.25
CA ARG A 240 -10.29 -1.18 6.60
C ARG A 240 -10.07 -0.93 8.10
N LEU A 241 -9.13 -1.63 8.72
CA LEU A 241 -8.92 -1.48 10.15
C LEU A 241 -7.45 -1.67 10.55
N HIS A 242 -6.84 -0.65 11.16
CA HIS A 242 -5.63 -0.86 11.95
C HIS A 242 -6.00 -1.69 13.17
N ALA A 243 -5.45 -2.91 13.25
CA ALA A 243 -5.87 -3.93 14.21
C ALA A 243 -4.67 -4.60 14.88
N CYS A 244 -4.70 -4.66 16.21
CA CYS A 244 -3.75 -5.44 17.01
C CYS A 244 -2.27 -5.14 16.67
N GLY A 245 -1.93 -3.88 16.38
CA GLY A 245 -0.57 -3.46 16.05
C GLY A 245 0.29 -3.21 17.29
N GLN A 246 -0.29 -2.72 18.36
CA GLN A 246 0.41 -2.36 19.60
C GLN A 246 -0.15 -3.09 20.82
N SER A 247 -1.45 -3.41 20.80
CA SER A 247 -2.19 -4.00 21.90
C SER A 247 -3.13 -5.10 21.39
N ARG A 248 -3.40 -6.06 22.24
CA ARG A 248 -4.38 -7.09 21.98
C ARG A 248 -5.79 -6.56 22.23
N THR A 249 -6.40 -6.04 21.17
CA THR A 249 -7.82 -5.63 21.16
C THR A 249 -8.66 -6.66 20.37
N GLY A 250 -9.98 -6.56 20.39
CA GLY A 250 -10.87 -7.34 19.53
C GLY A 250 -10.93 -6.84 18.08
N ALA A 251 -10.03 -5.95 17.66
CA ALA A 251 -10.08 -5.26 16.37
C ALA A 251 -10.00 -6.22 15.18
N ALA A 252 -9.19 -7.29 15.24
CA ALA A 252 -9.11 -8.25 14.16
C ALA A 252 -10.44 -9.01 13.97
N ARG A 253 -11.09 -9.41 15.06
CA ARG A 253 -12.43 -10.05 15.02
C ARG A 253 -13.50 -9.06 14.57
N LEU A 254 -13.41 -7.80 14.99
CA LEU A 254 -14.27 -6.74 14.49
C LEU A 254 -14.13 -6.57 12.97
N ALA A 255 -12.90 -6.60 12.42
CA ALA A 255 -12.68 -6.55 10.99
C ALA A 255 -13.35 -7.73 10.26
N ALA A 256 -13.26 -8.94 10.83
CA ALA A 256 -13.93 -10.12 10.32
C ALA A 256 -15.46 -9.97 10.36
N GLU A 257 -16.05 -9.59 11.50
CA GLU A 257 -17.48 -9.37 11.65
C GLU A 257 -18.04 -8.34 10.67
N MET A 258 -17.30 -7.27 10.46
CA MET A 258 -17.69 -6.20 9.56
C MET A 258 -17.35 -6.51 8.09
N GLY A 259 -16.68 -7.62 7.77
CA GLY A 259 -16.24 -7.95 6.41
C GLY A 259 -15.41 -6.84 5.81
N CYS A 260 -14.41 -6.35 6.55
CA CYS A 260 -13.50 -5.33 6.08
C CYS A 260 -12.72 -5.80 4.84
N ALA A 261 -12.24 -4.88 4.04
CA ALA A 261 -11.35 -5.20 2.92
C ALA A 261 -10.01 -5.75 3.45
N SER A 262 -9.51 -5.15 4.53
CA SER A 262 -8.32 -5.64 5.23
C SER A 262 -8.34 -5.36 6.74
N ALA A 263 -7.54 -6.17 7.48
CA ALA A 263 -7.08 -5.90 8.83
C ALA A 263 -5.56 -5.77 8.78
N ASP A 264 -5.04 -4.66 9.26
CA ASP A 264 -3.67 -4.25 9.01
C ASP A 264 -2.82 -4.31 10.31
N LEU A 265 -1.51 -4.60 10.20
CA LEU A 265 -0.48 -4.74 11.24
C LEU A 265 -0.48 -6.13 11.94
N LEU A 266 -1.45 -6.44 12.78
CA LEU A 266 -1.69 -7.75 13.44
C LEU A 266 -0.54 -8.30 14.31
N HIS A 267 0.34 -7.44 14.84
CA HIS A 267 1.49 -7.89 15.64
C HIS A 267 1.10 -8.64 16.93
N GLU A 268 -0.08 -8.34 17.50
CA GLU A 268 -0.63 -8.94 18.71
C GLU A 268 -1.85 -9.85 18.44
N ALA A 269 -2.10 -10.21 17.17
CA ALA A 269 -3.19 -11.11 16.81
C ALA A 269 -2.90 -12.54 17.28
N ASP A 270 -3.93 -13.21 17.76
CA ASP A 270 -3.86 -14.61 18.20
C ASP A 270 -4.48 -15.59 17.18
N GLU A 271 -4.54 -16.88 17.56
CA GLU A 271 -5.08 -17.92 16.71
C GLU A 271 -6.58 -17.72 16.41
N GLU A 272 -7.36 -17.21 17.37
CA GLU A 272 -8.80 -16.94 17.17
C GLU A 272 -9.01 -15.80 16.17
N ASP A 273 -8.15 -14.78 16.24
CA ASP A 273 -8.14 -13.66 15.28
C ASP A 273 -7.84 -14.15 13.85
N VAL A 274 -6.83 -15.02 13.71
CA VAL A 274 -6.47 -15.64 12.42
C VAL A 274 -7.62 -16.47 11.85
N ILE A 275 -8.27 -17.29 12.69
CA ILE A 275 -9.43 -18.10 12.28
C ILE A 275 -10.59 -17.21 11.84
N ALA A 276 -10.88 -16.14 12.58
CA ALA A 276 -11.95 -15.22 12.26
C ALA A 276 -11.72 -14.53 10.90
N LEU A 277 -10.50 -13.99 10.66
CA LEU A 277 -10.12 -13.34 9.41
C LEU A 277 -10.17 -14.32 8.22
N ALA A 278 -9.66 -15.54 8.39
CA ALA A 278 -9.72 -16.59 7.38
C ALA A 278 -11.17 -16.96 7.01
N THR A 279 -12.02 -17.16 8.02
CA THR A 279 -13.43 -17.53 7.83
C THR A 279 -14.21 -16.44 7.11
N ALA A 280 -13.93 -15.17 7.43
CA ALA A 280 -14.60 -14.02 6.81
C ALA A 280 -14.01 -13.63 5.44
N GLY A 281 -12.91 -14.21 5.02
CA GLY A 281 -12.22 -13.84 3.78
C GLY A 281 -11.66 -12.40 3.79
N VAL A 282 -11.31 -11.90 4.96
CA VAL A 282 -10.69 -10.59 5.14
C VAL A 282 -9.21 -10.71 4.82
N ALA A 283 -8.69 -9.85 3.95
CA ALA A 283 -7.26 -9.79 3.67
C ALA A 283 -6.50 -9.19 4.87
N THR A 284 -5.19 -9.45 4.96
CA THR A 284 -4.33 -8.83 5.97
C THR A 284 -3.20 -8.07 5.32
N VAL A 285 -2.85 -6.90 5.86
CA VAL A 285 -1.69 -6.14 5.41
C VAL A 285 -0.63 -6.16 6.51
N LEU A 286 0.49 -6.80 6.23
CA LEU A 286 1.61 -6.92 7.16
C LEU A 286 2.70 -5.92 6.80
N CYS A 287 3.29 -5.28 7.82
CA CYS A 287 4.27 -4.20 7.67
C CYS A 287 5.61 -4.60 8.31
N PRO A 288 6.50 -5.29 7.56
CA PRO A 288 7.74 -5.84 8.13
C PRO A 288 8.67 -4.80 8.76
N GLY A 289 8.74 -3.58 8.18
CA GLY A 289 9.55 -2.50 8.73
C GLY A 289 9.07 -2.02 10.09
N THR A 290 7.77 -1.90 10.28
CA THR A 290 7.15 -1.52 11.55
C THR A 290 7.27 -2.63 12.59
N ALA A 291 7.05 -3.88 12.20
CA ALA A 291 7.22 -5.05 13.06
C ALA A 291 8.66 -5.14 13.59
N LEU A 292 9.66 -4.97 12.71
CA LEU A 292 11.07 -4.95 13.09
C LEU A 292 11.37 -3.82 14.08
N GLY A 293 10.90 -2.60 13.82
CA GLY A 293 11.06 -1.46 14.72
C GLY A 293 10.39 -1.62 16.08
N ALA A 294 9.26 -2.34 16.13
CA ALA A 294 8.52 -2.65 17.35
C ALA A 294 9.08 -3.87 18.12
N GLY A 295 9.95 -4.69 17.50
CA GLY A 295 10.41 -5.96 18.04
C GLY A 295 9.29 -7.01 18.19
N LYS A 296 8.27 -6.93 17.34
CA LYS A 296 7.07 -7.79 17.39
C LYS A 296 6.84 -8.45 16.04
N MET A 297 6.27 -9.65 16.07
CA MET A 297 6.03 -10.45 14.86
C MET A 297 4.55 -10.79 14.74
N PRO A 298 3.89 -10.47 13.62
CA PRO A 298 2.55 -10.96 13.35
C PRO A 298 2.58 -12.48 13.13
N PRO A 299 1.45 -13.19 13.27
CA PRO A 299 1.36 -14.65 13.09
C PRO A 299 1.41 -15.05 11.60
N VAL A 300 2.48 -14.66 10.88
CA VAL A 300 2.62 -14.76 9.42
C VAL A 300 2.33 -16.18 8.92
N ARG A 301 2.97 -17.18 9.54
CA ARG A 301 2.83 -18.56 9.08
C ARG A 301 1.39 -19.06 9.26
N ALA A 302 0.77 -18.76 10.42
CA ALA A 302 -0.61 -19.16 10.68
C ALA A 302 -1.60 -18.52 9.67
N LEU A 303 -1.39 -17.24 9.33
CA LEU A 303 -2.20 -16.56 8.30
C LEU A 303 -2.09 -17.24 6.93
N LEU A 304 -0.86 -17.52 6.49
CA LEU A 304 -0.61 -18.18 5.20
C LEU A 304 -1.16 -19.62 5.17
N ASP A 305 -0.95 -20.41 6.23
CA ASP A 305 -1.40 -21.80 6.32
C ASP A 305 -2.94 -21.92 6.40
N LYS A 306 -3.63 -20.90 6.93
CA LYS A 306 -5.10 -20.80 6.89
C LYS A 306 -5.65 -20.22 5.59
N GLY A 307 -4.79 -19.89 4.63
CA GLY A 307 -5.18 -19.36 3.32
C GLY A 307 -5.69 -17.92 3.34
N VAL A 308 -5.36 -17.14 4.38
CA VAL A 308 -5.66 -15.71 4.41
C VAL A 308 -4.91 -15.01 3.28
N ALA A 309 -5.58 -14.12 2.59
CA ALA A 309 -4.94 -13.27 1.58
C ALA A 309 -4.00 -12.28 2.30
N VAL A 310 -2.69 -12.53 2.23
CA VAL A 310 -1.67 -11.67 2.83
C VAL A 310 -1.18 -10.65 1.80
N ALA A 311 -1.18 -9.39 2.18
CA ALA A 311 -0.54 -8.28 1.50
C ALA A 311 0.62 -7.72 2.33
N LEU A 312 1.51 -6.97 1.69
CA LEU A 312 2.57 -6.21 2.33
C LEU A 312 2.30 -4.70 2.24
N GLY A 313 2.72 -3.97 3.26
CA GLY A 313 2.76 -2.52 3.29
C GLY A 313 4.05 -2.00 3.90
N SER A 314 4.45 -0.78 3.52
CA SER A 314 5.62 -0.13 4.12
C SER A 314 5.32 0.43 5.51
N ASP A 315 4.08 0.83 5.75
CA ASP A 315 3.67 1.67 6.88
C ASP A 315 4.55 2.92 6.99
N HIS A 316 4.86 3.51 5.81
CA HIS A 316 5.57 4.79 5.76
C HIS A 316 4.77 5.83 6.53
N ALA A 317 5.34 6.34 7.59
CA ALA A 317 4.68 7.29 8.47
C ALA A 317 5.69 8.22 9.17
N PRO A 318 5.35 9.48 9.46
CA PRO A 318 6.30 10.47 10.01
C PRO A 318 6.87 10.10 11.39
N GLY A 319 6.23 9.21 12.12
CA GLY A 319 6.69 8.77 13.44
C GLY A 319 7.04 7.28 13.52
N GLY A 320 6.85 6.57 12.42
CA GLY A 320 7.16 5.16 12.26
C GLY A 320 8.49 4.96 11.52
N ASN A 321 8.40 4.60 10.27
CA ASN A 321 9.54 4.44 9.38
C ASN A 321 9.36 5.26 8.09
N GLY A 322 10.45 5.50 7.36
CA GLY A 322 10.46 6.26 6.10
C GLY A 322 10.62 5.39 4.86
N ILE A 323 10.21 4.12 4.91
CA ILE A 323 10.37 3.19 3.78
C ILE A 323 9.42 3.57 2.65
N THR A 324 9.96 3.81 1.46
CA THR A 324 9.24 4.03 0.20
C THR A 324 9.52 2.92 -0.82
N SER A 325 10.38 1.96 -0.49
CA SER A 325 10.77 0.85 -1.37
C SER A 325 10.05 -0.44 -1.00
N MET A 326 9.09 -0.85 -1.82
CA MET A 326 8.46 -2.17 -1.66
C MET A 326 9.42 -3.33 -1.96
N ALA A 327 10.49 -3.12 -2.72
CA ALA A 327 11.54 -4.13 -2.87
C ALA A 327 12.24 -4.39 -1.52
N LEU A 328 12.51 -3.36 -0.72
CA LEU A 328 13.01 -3.51 0.64
C LEU A 328 11.98 -4.20 1.55
N VAL A 329 10.70 -3.84 1.45
CA VAL A 329 9.62 -4.49 2.22
C VAL A 329 9.54 -5.99 1.91
N VAL A 330 9.66 -6.39 0.64
CA VAL A 330 9.75 -7.80 0.21
C VAL A 330 10.98 -8.48 0.83
N SER A 331 12.15 -7.84 0.80
CA SER A 331 13.37 -8.38 1.42
C SER A 331 13.20 -8.60 2.93
N LEU A 332 12.57 -7.65 3.63
CA LEU A 332 12.27 -7.76 5.05
C LEU A 332 11.24 -8.87 5.34
N ALA A 333 10.23 -9.03 4.49
CA ALA A 333 9.26 -10.12 4.62
C ALA A 333 9.94 -11.50 4.48
N ILE A 334 10.90 -11.63 3.57
CA ILE A 334 11.68 -12.87 3.43
C ILE A 334 12.58 -13.08 4.64
N GLY A 335 13.42 -12.09 4.97
CA GLY A 335 14.46 -12.23 5.98
C GLY A 335 13.94 -12.19 7.43
N HIS A 336 12.87 -11.43 7.68
CA HIS A 336 12.35 -11.20 9.02
C HIS A 336 11.06 -11.97 9.32
N PHE A 337 10.12 -12.03 8.36
CA PHE A 337 8.87 -12.77 8.52
C PHE A 337 8.97 -14.25 8.13
N GLY A 338 10.11 -14.71 7.58
CA GLY A 338 10.32 -16.08 7.16
C GLY A 338 9.44 -16.51 5.99
N MET A 339 9.00 -15.55 5.16
CA MET A 339 8.29 -15.84 3.93
C MET A 339 9.25 -16.38 2.86
N SER A 340 8.79 -17.30 2.03
CA SER A 340 9.51 -17.64 0.80
C SER A 340 9.50 -16.43 -0.16
N VAL A 341 10.41 -16.41 -1.13
CA VAL A 341 10.44 -15.37 -2.17
C VAL A 341 9.10 -15.27 -2.90
N SER A 342 8.50 -16.41 -3.24
CA SER A 342 7.21 -16.45 -3.93
C SER A 342 6.06 -15.93 -3.07
N GLU A 343 6.02 -16.25 -1.78
CA GLU A 343 5.00 -15.72 -0.85
C GLU A 343 5.12 -14.21 -0.70
N ALA A 344 6.34 -13.69 -0.53
CA ALA A 344 6.58 -12.26 -0.36
C ALA A 344 6.27 -11.46 -1.65
N LEU A 345 6.69 -11.96 -2.82
CA LEU A 345 6.34 -11.33 -4.11
C LEU A 345 4.84 -11.39 -4.39
N ARG A 346 4.18 -12.53 -4.08
CA ARG A 346 2.73 -12.63 -4.19
C ARG A 346 2.03 -11.62 -3.28
N ALA A 347 2.49 -11.45 -2.04
CA ALA A 347 1.93 -10.51 -1.10
C ALA A 347 2.12 -9.04 -1.54
N ALA A 348 3.27 -8.72 -2.16
CA ALA A 348 3.55 -7.38 -2.70
C ALA A 348 2.92 -7.11 -4.08
N THR A 349 2.20 -8.06 -4.68
CA THR A 349 1.55 -7.95 -6.00
C THR A 349 0.07 -8.33 -5.90
N LEU A 350 -0.30 -9.59 -6.12
CA LEU A 350 -1.69 -10.07 -6.05
C LEU A 350 -2.31 -9.85 -4.66
N GLY A 351 -1.56 -10.09 -3.58
CA GLY A 351 -2.03 -9.87 -2.22
C GLY A 351 -2.41 -8.41 -1.98
N GLY A 352 -1.56 -7.48 -2.41
CA GLY A 352 -1.86 -6.05 -2.38
C GLY A 352 -3.13 -5.71 -3.16
N ALA A 353 -3.27 -6.22 -4.39
CA ALA A 353 -4.46 -6.02 -5.20
C ALA A 353 -5.73 -6.58 -4.55
N GLN A 354 -5.64 -7.72 -3.87
CA GLN A 354 -6.75 -8.33 -3.13
C GLN A 354 -7.15 -7.48 -1.92
N ALA A 355 -6.17 -7.00 -1.13
CA ALA A 355 -6.42 -6.15 0.03
C ALA A 355 -7.04 -4.80 -0.35
N LEU A 356 -6.71 -4.27 -1.55
CA LEU A 356 -7.28 -3.03 -2.07
C LEU A 356 -8.56 -3.23 -2.89
N ARG A 357 -9.02 -4.48 -3.09
CA ARG A 357 -10.16 -4.81 -3.95
C ARG A 357 -10.02 -4.28 -5.38
N THR A 358 -8.79 -4.31 -5.93
CA THR A 358 -8.44 -3.85 -7.28
C THR A 358 -8.00 -5.02 -8.16
N PRO A 359 -8.93 -5.80 -8.75
CA PRO A 359 -8.61 -7.04 -9.46
C PRO A 359 -7.92 -6.82 -10.82
N ASP A 360 -7.79 -5.59 -11.26
CA ASP A 360 -7.24 -5.18 -12.56
C ASP A 360 -5.71 -5.03 -12.58
N ARG A 361 -5.01 -5.33 -11.48
CA ARG A 361 -3.55 -5.20 -11.32
C ARG A 361 -2.93 -6.32 -10.49
N GLY A 362 -1.63 -6.25 -10.22
CA GLY A 362 -0.91 -7.21 -9.38
C GLY A 362 -0.61 -8.55 -10.03
N ALA A 363 -0.93 -8.74 -11.32
CA ALA A 363 -0.55 -9.93 -12.07
C ALA A 363 -0.34 -9.62 -13.55
N MET A 364 0.54 -10.39 -14.19
CA MET A 364 0.74 -10.36 -15.63
C MET A 364 -0.32 -11.23 -16.31
N ALA A 365 -1.41 -10.60 -16.74
CA ALA A 365 -2.49 -11.27 -17.44
C ALA A 365 -3.17 -10.32 -18.43
N ARG A 366 -3.67 -10.89 -19.54
CA ARG A 366 -4.40 -10.12 -20.56
C ARG A 366 -5.55 -9.31 -19.93
N GLY A 367 -5.66 -8.04 -20.35
CA GLY A 367 -6.68 -7.10 -19.90
C GLY A 367 -6.39 -6.39 -18.58
N ARG A 368 -5.36 -6.80 -17.83
CA ARG A 368 -4.90 -6.07 -16.64
C ARG A 368 -4.09 -4.85 -17.03
N TYR A 369 -3.91 -3.92 -16.09
CA TYR A 369 -3.03 -2.78 -16.32
C TYR A 369 -1.61 -3.22 -16.66
N ALA A 370 -1.01 -2.54 -17.62
CA ALA A 370 0.40 -2.70 -18.00
C ALA A 370 1.31 -1.95 -17.00
N ASP A 371 1.16 -2.30 -15.73
CA ASP A 371 2.01 -1.86 -14.62
C ASP A 371 3.11 -2.91 -14.46
N ILE A 372 4.32 -2.62 -14.95
CA ILE A 372 5.40 -3.58 -15.18
C ILE A 372 6.70 -3.04 -14.60
N VAL A 373 7.53 -3.90 -14.03
CA VAL A 373 8.88 -3.53 -13.55
C VAL A 373 9.91 -4.52 -14.06
N ALA A 374 10.94 -4.02 -14.71
CA ALA A 374 12.17 -4.76 -14.99
C ALA A 374 13.22 -4.41 -13.92
N TRP A 375 13.83 -5.42 -13.32
CA TRP A 375 14.75 -5.28 -12.20
C TRP A 375 16.22 -5.39 -12.65
N ASP A 376 17.11 -4.78 -11.88
CA ASP A 376 18.56 -4.98 -12.01
C ASP A 376 18.97 -6.35 -11.43
N ALA A 377 18.41 -7.38 -12.01
CA ALA A 377 18.58 -8.79 -11.63
C ALA A 377 18.08 -9.71 -12.75
N ASP A 378 18.55 -10.96 -12.74
CA ASP A 378 18.14 -12.03 -13.64
C ASP A 378 17.33 -13.14 -12.95
N HIS A 379 17.13 -13.03 -11.63
CA HIS A 379 16.47 -14.03 -10.80
C HIS A 379 15.71 -13.40 -9.62
N GLU A 380 14.52 -13.90 -9.31
CA GLU A 380 13.70 -13.39 -8.19
C GLU A 380 14.34 -13.58 -6.81
N GLY A 381 15.30 -14.48 -6.68
CA GLY A 381 16.12 -14.62 -5.48
C GLY A 381 16.89 -13.35 -5.09
N ALA A 382 17.06 -12.40 -6.03
CA ALA A 382 17.66 -11.11 -5.75
C ALA A 382 16.92 -10.33 -4.66
N PHE A 383 15.61 -10.48 -4.54
CA PHE A 383 14.82 -9.87 -3.45
C PHE A 383 15.21 -10.38 -2.06
N ALA A 384 15.69 -11.62 -1.95
CA ALA A 384 16.20 -12.16 -0.69
C ALA A 384 17.64 -11.73 -0.41
N TRP A 385 18.42 -11.50 -1.47
CA TRP A 385 19.85 -11.23 -1.37
C TRP A 385 20.18 -9.74 -1.26
N SER A 386 19.48 -8.89 -2.02
CA SER A 386 19.81 -7.47 -2.16
C SER A 386 18.77 -6.57 -1.52
N TYR A 387 19.05 -6.08 -0.31
CA TYR A 387 18.20 -5.10 0.38
C TYR A 387 18.13 -3.73 -0.33
N GLY A 388 18.91 -3.53 -1.35
CA GLY A 388 18.95 -2.32 -2.19
C GLY A 388 18.56 -2.58 -3.64
N LEU A 389 17.85 -3.68 -3.94
CA LEU A 389 17.43 -4.00 -5.30
C LEU A 389 16.65 -2.85 -5.93
N LYS A 390 17.08 -2.44 -7.13
CA LYS A 390 16.50 -1.30 -7.85
C LYS A 390 15.86 -1.77 -9.15
N PRO A 391 14.77 -1.10 -9.59
CA PRO A 391 14.29 -1.29 -10.94
C PRO A 391 15.25 -0.67 -11.96
N LEU A 392 15.40 -1.33 -13.11
CA LEU A 392 16.03 -0.75 -14.32
C LEU A 392 15.02 0.07 -15.11
N ARG A 393 13.77 -0.41 -15.13
CA ARG A 393 12.67 0.22 -15.85
C ARG A 393 11.36 0.01 -15.09
N VAL A 394 10.51 1.01 -15.13
CA VAL A 394 9.15 0.96 -14.58
C VAL A 394 8.18 1.48 -15.63
N TRP A 395 7.12 0.75 -15.88
CA TRP A 395 5.99 1.19 -16.70
C TRP A 395 4.74 1.26 -15.80
N ARG A 396 4.06 2.39 -15.88
CA ARG A 396 2.75 2.56 -15.26
C ARG A 396 1.70 2.74 -16.37
N GLY A 397 0.80 1.78 -16.52
CA GLY A 397 -0.17 1.79 -17.61
C GLY A 397 0.50 1.80 -18.99
N GLY A 398 1.55 0.98 -19.18
CA GLY A 398 2.28 0.87 -20.43
C GLY A 398 3.21 2.04 -20.75
N GLU A 399 3.15 3.14 -20.03
CA GLU A 399 4.03 4.30 -20.23
C GLU A 399 5.22 4.24 -19.28
N PRO A 400 6.46 4.51 -19.77
CA PRO A 400 7.64 4.58 -18.92
C PRO A 400 7.44 5.62 -17.82
N ALA A 401 7.61 5.21 -16.58
CA ALA A 401 7.76 6.11 -15.47
C ALA A 401 9.20 6.58 -15.47
N LEU A 402 9.43 7.81 -15.88
CA LEU A 402 10.69 8.53 -15.95
C LEU A 402 11.98 7.70 -15.78
N SER A 403 12.84 7.78 -16.78
CA SER A 403 14.22 7.28 -16.76
C SER A 403 15.12 8.23 -15.98
#